data_73db9b353645c1b0deb85ba8b0b395b3
#
_entry.id   73db9b353645c1b0deb85ba8b0b395b3
#
_cell.length_a   1.000
_cell.length_b   1.000
_cell.length_c   1.000
_cell.angle_alpha   90.00
_cell.angle_beta   90.00
_cell.angle_gamma   90.00
#
_symmetry.space_group_name_H-M   'P 1'
#
loop_
_entity.id
_entity.type
_entity.pdbx_description
1 polymer ?
#
loop_
_entity_poly.entity_id
_entity_poly.type
_entity_poly.pdbx_seq_one_letter_code
_entity_poly.pdbx_strand_id
1 'polypeptide(L)'
;TIFVGLVEQLFKVTTIEVIYNLIQTPMQGLTDSLFGAVLMCFLVPFLWMFGVHGSTVVGGIMSGLLQANALENQAILDKGLELNLANGGHIVTIQFFDQFINVTGAGITIGLVVYMVAFAKSKQLKILGRLEMVPAIFNINEPVLFGLPIVMNPVLATPFILTPILSCIIQYSAIYFGLTPMYGAVPVSYTHLTLPTSDL
;
A
#
# COMPACT_ATOMS: atom_id res chain seq x y z
N THR A 1 -36.22 2.23 3.06
CA THR A 1 -36.41 2.32 4.55
C THR A 1 -37.13 1.09 5.12
N ILE A 2 -38.27 0.64 4.56
CA ILE A 2 -39.04 -0.52 5.08
C ILE A 2 -38.24 -1.83 4.96
N PHE A 3 -37.53 -2.05 3.85
CA PHE A 3 -36.71 -3.23 3.62
C PHE A 3 -35.54 -3.33 4.62
N VAL A 4 -34.88 -2.19 4.89
CA VAL A 4 -33.81 -2.10 5.87
C VAL A 4 -34.31 -2.45 7.28
N GLY A 5 -35.43 -1.89 7.70
CA GLY A 5 -36.03 -2.20 9.01
C GLY A 5 -36.50 -3.65 9.15
N LEU A 6 -36.96 -4.28 8.07
CA LEU A 6 -37.31 -5.71 8.05
C LEU A 6 -36.09 -6.63 8.20
N VAL A 7 -34.98 -6.30 7.56
CA VAL A 7 -33.70 -7.03 7.69
C VAL A 7 -33.16 -6.92 9.11
N GLU A 8 -33.18 -5.72 9.69
CA GLU A 8 -32.74 -5.49 11.09
C GLU A 8 -33.60 -6.24 12.11
N GLN A 9 -34.91 -6.31 11.91
CA GLN A 9 -35.81 -7.04 12.82
C GLN A 9 -35.74 -8.58 12.68
N LEU A 10 -35.54 -9.08 11.46
CA LEU A 10 -35.49 -10.51 11.19
C LEU A 10 -34.14 -11.15 11.56
N PHE A 11 -33.06 -10.47 11.28
CA PHE A 11 -31.71 -11.03 11.44
C PHE A 11 -30.97 -10.50 12.68
N LYS A 12 -31.55 -9.53 13.41
CA LYS A 12 -30.91 -8.84 14.54
C LYS A 12 -29.50 -8.26 14.22
N VAL A 13 -29.27 -7.97 12.93
CA VAL A 13 -28.02 -7.46 12.39
C VAL A 13 -28.35 -6.24 11.53
N THR A 14 -27.58 -5.19 11.64
CA THR A 14 -27.73 -4.01 10.80
C THR A 14 -27.45 -4.38 9.34
N THR A 15 -28.18 -3.77 8.39
CA THR A 15 -27.94 -3.97 6.94
C THR A 15 -26.47 -3.71 6.58
N ILE A 16 -25.82 -2.76 7.26
CA ILE A 16 -24.39 -2.45 7.11
C ILE A 16 -23.54 -3.66 7.54
N GLU A 17 -23.85 -4.31 8.65
CA GLU A 17 -23.13 -5.51 9.13
C GLU A 17 -23.28 -6.69 8.19
N VAL A 18 -24.45 -6.85 7.56
CA VAL A 18 -24.67 -7.89 6.54
C VAL A 18 -23.78 -7.65 5.33
N ILE A 19 -23.72 -6.42 4.84
CA ILE A 19 -22.84 -6.03 3.72
C ILE A 19 -21.36 -6.22 4.12
N TYR A 20 -20.99 -5.79 5.34
CA TYR A 20 -19.66 -5.95 5.88
C TYR A 20 -19.24 -7.42 5.90
N ASN A 21 -20.03 -8.29 6.52
CA ASN A 21 -19.69 -9.72 6.65
C ASN A 21 -19.76 -10.47 5.33
N LEU A 22 -20.67 -10.10 4.43
CA LEU A 22 -20.86 -10.81 3.16
C LEU A 22 -19.82 -10.43 2.10
N ILE A 23 -19.39 -9.19 2.08
CA ILE A 23 -18.51 -8.65 1.04
C ILE A 23 -17.11 -8.34 1.60
N GLN A 24 -17.03 -7.54 2.65
CA GLN A 24 -15.76 -7.02 3.15
C GLN A 24 -14.91 -8.13 3.77
N THR A 25 -15.44 -8.97 4.63
CA THR A 25 -14.68 -10.03 5.31
C THR A 25 -14.02 -11.02 4.34
N PRO A 26 -14.70 -11.58 3.32
CA PRO A 26 -14.04 -12.44 2.34
C PRO A 26 -12.98 -11.69 1.52
N MET A 27 -13.24 -10.42 1.17
CA MET A 27 -12.28 -9.61 0.41
C MET A 27 -11.07 -9.24 1.26
N GLN A 28 -11.22 -8.96 2.56
CA GLN A 28 -10.10 -8.74 3.47
C GLN A 28 -9.18 -9.96 3.52
N GLY A 29 -9.73 -11.16 3.70
CA GLY A 29 -8.93 -12.39 3.70
C GLY A 29 -8.16 -12.62 2.40
N LEU A 30 -8.71 -12.21 1.26
CA LEU A 30 -8.00 -12.27 -0.02
C LEU A 30 -6.89 -11.21 -0.10
N THR A 31 -7.18 -9.98 0.33
CA THR A 31 -6.22 -8.87 0.27
C THR A 31 -5.08 -9.02 1.27
N ASP A 32 -5.31 -9.60 2.45
CA ASP A 32 -4.30 -9.87 3.48
C ASP A 32 -3.46 -11.12 3.20
N SER A 33 -3.60 -11.71 2.04
CA SER A 33 -2.76 -12.83 1.58
C SER A 33 -1.55 -12.33 0.79
N LEU A 34 -0.49 -13.16 0.75
CA LEU A 34 0.66 -12.90 -0.13
C LEU A 34 0.22 -12.76 -1.60
N PHE A 35 -0.74 -13.58 -2.03
CA PHE A 35 -1.27 -13.51 -3.39
C PHE A 35 -1.96 -12.15 -3.65
N GLY A 36 -2.81 -11.69 -2.73
CA GLY A 36 -3.46 -10.38 -2.84
C GLY A 36 -2.47 -9.22 -2.86
N ALA A 37 -1.46 -9.26 -1.99
CA ALA A 37 -0.40 -8.28 -1.97
C ALA A 37 0.40 -8.24 -3.28
N VAL A 38 0.81 -9.40 -3.80
CA VAL A 38 1.52 -9.52 -5.08
C VAL A 38 0.65 -9.07 -6.25
N LEU A 39 -0.64 -9.39 -6.24
CA LEU A 39 -1.58 -8.94 -7.25
C LEU A 39 -1.69 -7.41 -7.31
N MET A 40 -1.77 -6.74 -6.16
CA MET A 40 -1.76 -5.27 -6.09
C MET A 40 -0.45 -4.69 -6.62
N CYS A 41 0.70 -5.28 -6.23
CA CYS A 41 2.03 -4.88 -6.70
C CYS A 41 2.20 -5.05 -8.21
N PHE A 42 1.55 -6.03 -8.80
CA PHE A 42 1.52 -6.25 -10.25
C PHE A 42 0.59 -5.24 -10.94
N LEU A 43 -0.63 -5.08 -10.44
CA LEU A 43 -1.66 -4.26 -11.10
C LEU A 43 -1.28 -2.79 -11.16
N VAL A 44 -0.66 -2.23 -10.12
CA VAL A 44 -0.27 -0.81 -10.09
C VAL A 44 0.64 -0.46 -11.26
N PRO A 45 1.83 -1.05 -11.44
CA PRO A 45 2.70 -0.74 -12.57
C PRO A 45 2.15 -1.26 -13.90
N PHE A 46 1.39 -2.35 -13.91
CA PHE A 46 0.76 -2.87 -15.12
C PHE A 46 -0.22 -1.87 -15.73
N LEU A 47 -1.08 -1.24 -14.94
CA LEU A 47 -2.01 -0.21 -15.40
C LEU A 47 -1.24 1.01 -15.95
N TRP A 48 -0.14 1.40 -15.31
CA TRP A 48 0.72 2.47 -15.81
C TRP A 48 1.31 2.18 -17.19
N MET A 49 1.52 0.93 -17.56
CA MET A 49 1.97 0.56 -18.90
C MET A 49 0.99 0.99 -20.01
N PHE A 50 -0.29 1.12 -19.68
CA PHE A 50 -1.35 1.59 -20.57
C PHE A 50 -1.69 3.07 -20.36
N GLY A 51 -0.88 3.81 -19.61
CA GLY A 51 -1.12 5.24 -19.29
C GLY A 51 -2.23 5.48 -18.28
N VAL A 52 -2.69 4.43 -17.57
CA VAL A 52 -3.67 4.54 -16.50
C VAL A 52 -2.96 4.67 -15.15
N HIS A 53 -3.37 5.63 -14.32
CA HIS A 53 -2.77 5.84 -13.00
C HIS A 53 -3.12 4.69 -12.05
N GLY A 54 -2.25 3.66 -12.03
CA GLY A 54 -2.48 2.39 -11.35
C GLY A 54 -2.74 2.53 -9.86
N SER A 55 -1.97 3.36 -9.16
CA SER A 55 -2.14 3.57 -7.71
C SER A 55 -3.52 4.17 -7.38
N THR A 56 -4.04 5.08 -8.22
CA THR A 56 -5.39 5.64 -8.02
C THR A 56 -6.47 4.58 -8.23
N VAL A 57 -6.34 3.74 -9.26
CA VAL A 57 -7.35 2.70 -9.54
C VAL A 57 -7.32 1.62 -8.47
N VAL A 58 -6.15 1.04 -8.21
CA VAL A 58 -6.00 -0.04 -7.23
C VAL A 58 -6.28 0.48 -5.81
N GLY A 59 -5.73 1.64 -5.45
CA GLY A 59 -5.99 2.28 -4.16
C GLY A 59 -7.46 2.64 -3.97
N GLY A 60 -8.13 3.18 -5.00
CA GLY A 60 -9.56 3.50 -4.94
C GLY A 60 -10.45 2.29 -4.60
N ILE A 61 -10.07 1.10 -5.08
CA ILE A 61 -10.79 -0.14 -4.78
C ILE A 61 -10.37 -0.72 -3.42
N MET A 62 -9.09 -0.72 -3.11
CA MET A 62 -8.52 -1.48 -1.99
C MET A 62 -8.35 -0.68 -0.70
N SER A 63 -8.30 0.66 -0.76
CA SER A 63 -7.99 1.50 0.41
C SER A 63 -8.91 1.25 1.60
N GLY A 64 -10.22 1.05 1.37
CA GLY A 64 -11.18 0.77 2.44
C GLY A 64 -10.87 -0.53 3.18
N LEU A 65 -10.50 -1.59 2.45
CA LEU A 65 -10.13 -2.90 3.02
C LEU A 65 -8.80 -2.82 3.77
N LEU A 66 -7.80 -2.18 3.16
CA LEU A 66 -6.47 -2.01 3.74
C LEU A 66 -6.52 -1.13 5.00
N GLN A 67 -7.39 -0.11 5.00
CA GLN A 67 -7.61 0.72 6.18
C GLN A 67 -8.34 -0.06 7.29
N ALA A 68 -9.30 -0.92 6.96
CA ALA A 68 -9.96 -1.79 7.93
C ALA A 68 -8.95 -2.72 8.61
N ASN A 69 -8.05 -3.37 7.84
CA ASN A 69 -6.97 -4.19 8.39
C ASN A 69 -6.09 -3.38 9.37
N ALA A 70 -5.75 -2.14 9.01
CA ALA A 70 -4.95 -1.27 9.88
C ALA A 70 -5.68 -0.91 11.18
N LEU A 71 -6.99 -0.65 11.13
CA LEU A 71 -7.81 -0.36 12.31
C LEU A 71 -7.97 -1.59 13.21
N GLU A 72 -8.11 -2.78 12.64
CA GLU A 72 -8.16 -4.04 13.41
C GLU A 72 -6.82 -4.29 14.11
N ASN A 73 -5.69 -4.05 13.43
CA ASN A 73 -4.37 -4.07 14.06
C ASN A 73 -4.26 -3.07 15.21
N GLN A 74 -4.78 -1.85 15.03
CA GLN A 74 -4.78 -0.84 16.09
C GLN A 74 -5.63 -1.28 17.30
N ALA A 75 -6.78 -1.89 17.07
CA ALA A 75 -7.64 -2.40 18.14
C ALA A 75 -6.97 -3.53 18.96
N ILE A 76 -6.06 -4.30 18.37
CA ILE A 76 -5.23 -5.29 19.08
C ILE A 76 -4.24 -4.57 20.00
N LEU A 77 -3.54 -3.54 19.48
CA LEU A 77 -2.60 -2.73 20.27
C LEU A 77 -3.29 -1.98 21.42
N ASP A 78 -4.46 -1.42 21.18
CA ASP A 78 -5.24 -0.67 22.18
C ASP A 78 -5.71 -1.57 23.34
N LYS A 79 -5.84 -2.88 23.11
CA LYS A 79 -6.08 -3.88 24.15
C LYS A 79 -4.82 -4.29 24.92
N GLY A 80 -3.66 -3.69 24.62
CA GLY A 80 -2.37 -4.02 25.23
C GLY A 80 -1.81 -5.37 24.80
N LEU A 81 -2.29 -5.94 23.69
CA LEU A 81 -1.81 -7.20 23.14
C LEU A 81 -0.69 -6.94 22.13
N GLU A 82 0.22 -7.89 22.01
CA GLU A 82 1.23 -7.86 20.95
C GLU A 82 0.58 -8.02 19.57
N LEU A 83 0.99 -7.20 18.62
CA LEU A 83 0.52 -7.28 17.24
C LEU A 83 1.28 -8.39 16.51
N ASN A 84 0.65 -9.55 16.38
CA ASN A 84 1.15 -10.72 15.69
C ASN A 84 0.02 -11.50 15.04
N LEU A 85 0.35 -12.46 14.18
CA LEU A 85 -0.63 -13.30 13.47
C LEU A 85 -1.47 -14.16 14.44
N ALA A 86 -0.91 -14.56 15.58
CA ALA A 86 -1.61 -15.39 16.55
C ALA A 86 -2.76 -14.62 17.24
N ASN A 87 -2.61 -13.31 17.38
CA ASN A 87 -3.62 -12.41 17.93
C ASN A 87 -4.57 -11.84 16.84
N GLY A 88 -4.50 -12.35 15.61
CA GLY A 88 -5.36 -11.90 14.50
C GLY A 88 -4.84 -10.65 13.78
N GLY A 89 -3.54 -10.35 13.89
CA GLY A 89 -2.95 -9.21 13.18
C GLY A 89 -2.87 -9.43 11.66
N HIS A 90 -3.06 -8.34 10.92
CA HIS A 90 -3.02 -8.30 9.46
C HIS A 90 -1.67 -7.79 8.96
N ILE A 91 -1.07 -8.47 7.97
CA ILE A 91 0.20 -8.05 7.35
C ILE A 91 -0.05 -6.92 6.36
N VAL A 92 -1.06 -7.09 5.49
CA VAL A 92 -1.31 -6.17 4.39
C VAL A 92 -2.28 -5.08 4.83
N THR A 93 -1.72 -3.93 5.19
CA THR A 93 -2.44 -2.73 5.61
C THR A 93 -2.23 -1.60 4.63
N ILE A 94 -2.90 -0.47 4.83
CA ILE A 94 -2.67 0.73 4.01
C ILE A 94 -1.22 1.22 4.13
N GLN A 95 -0.60 1.11 5.31
CA GLN A 95 0.80 1.47 5.52
C GLN A 95 1.74 0.54 4.74
N PHE A 96 1.43 -0.76 4.69
CA PHE A 96 2.17 -1.71 3.85
C PHE A 96 2.11 -1.31 2.38
N PHE A 97 0.93 -0.96 1.87
CA PHE A 97 0.73 -0.53 0.50
C PHE A 97 1.52 0.75 0.19
N ASP A 98 1.44 1.76 1.05
CA ASP A 98 2.11 3.04 0.83
C ASP A 98 3.63 2.95 0.95
N GLN A 99 4.13 2.18 1.93
CA GLN A 99 5.56 2.11 2.22
C GLN A 99 6.33 1.14 1.34
N PHE A 100 5.70 0.11 0.78
CA PHE A 100 6.40 -0.94 0.04
C PHE A 100 5.95 -1.12 -1.41
N ILE A 101 4.77 -0.65 -1.76
CA ILE A 101 4.25 -0.72 -3.13
C ILE A 101 4.39 0.61 -3.84
N ASN A 102 4.09 1.71 -3.13
CA ASN A 102 4.09 3.07 -3.68
C ASN A 102 5.33 3.89 -3.30
N VAL A 103 6.34 3.31 -2.64
CA VAL A 103 7.54 4.07 -2.27
C VAL A 103 8.22 4.63 -3.52
N THR A 104 8.50 5.93 -3.52
CA THR A 104 9.03 6.69 -4.68
C THR A 104 8.19 6.58 -5.96
N GLY A 105 6.86 6.40 -5.78
CA GLY A 105 5.89 6.23 -6.85
C GLY A 105 5.80 4.80 -7.41
N ALA A 106 4.93 4.61 -8.40
CA ALA A 106 4.74 3.31 -9.03
C ALA A 106 6.03 2.73 -9.58
N GLY A 107 6.29 1.45 -9.33
CA GLY A 107 7.47 0.75 -9.87
C GLY A 107 8.76 0.94 -9.07
N ILE A 108 8.74 1.65 -7.94
CA ILE A 108 9.91 1.90 -7.06
C ILE A 108 11.10 2.45 -7.86
N THR A 109 10.91 3.60 -8.48
CA THR A 109 11.83 4.16 -9.49
C THR A 109 13.08 4.84 -8.91
N ILE A 110 13.24 4.91 -7.57
CA ILE A 110 14.39 5.61 -6.94
C ILE A 110 15.74 5.09 -7.43
N GLY A 111 15.89 3.77 -7.59
CA GLY A 111 17.14 3.18 -8.09
C GLY A 111 17.48 3.65 -9.50
N LEU A 112 16.47 3.80 -10.36
CA LEU A 112 16.60 4.34 -11.71
C LEU A 112 17.00 5.82 -11.66
N VAL A 113 16.42 6.61 -10.77
CA VAL A 113 16.78 8.04 -10.58
C VAL A 113 18.24 8.17 -10.15
N VAL A 114 18.66 7.40 -9.16
CA VAL A 114 20.08 7.37 -8.71
C VAL A 114 20.99 6.97 -9.86
N TYR A 115 20.65 5.93 -10.63
CA TYR A 115 21.41 5.54 -11.81
C TYR A 115 21.51 6.66 -12.83
N MET A 116 20.42 7.34 -13.14
CA MET A 116 20.41 8.45 -14.10
C MET A 116 21.32 9.60 -13.67
N VAL A 117 21.35 9.94 -12.39
CA VAL A 117 22.18 11.04 -11.87
C VAL A 117 23.66 10.66 -11.84
N ALA A 118 23.99 9.48 -11.31
CA ALA A 118 25.35 9.08 -10.99
C ALA A 118 26.08 8.44 -12.19
N PHE A 119 25.40 7.55 -12.93
CA PHE A 119 26.04 6.63 -13.86
C PHE A 119 25.65 6.84 -15.32
N ALA A 120 24.54 7.50 -15.64
CA ALA A 120 24.12 7.68 -17.02
C ALA A 120 25.16 8.47 -17.82
N LYS A 121 25.44 8.04 -19.05
CA LYS A 121 26.34 8.73 -19.98
C LYS A 121 25.62 9.82 -20.79
N SER A 122 24.32 9.64 -21.02
CA SER A 122 23.50 10.60 -21.76
C SER A 122 23.23 11.85 -20.95
N LYS A 123 23.43 13.02 -21.58
CA LYS A 123 23.10 14.32 -20.95
C LYS A 123 21.60 14.42 -20.65
N GLN A 124 20.74 13.89 -21.53
CA GLN A 124 19.29 13.91 -21.32
C GLN A 124 18.88 13.12 -20.08
N LEU A 125 19.43 11.91 -19.91
CA LEU A 125 19.14 11.08 -18.73
C LEU A 125 19.64 11.75 -17.44
N LYS A 126 20.81 12.38 -17.47
CA LYS A 126 21.31 13.13 -16.28
C LYS A 126 20.42 14.31 -15.91
N ILE A 127 19.92 15.03 -16.91
CA ILE A 127 19.01 16.17 -16.67
C ILE A 127 17.70 15.63 -16.08
N LEU A 128 17.11 14.60 -16.67
CA LEU A 128 15.90 13.96 -16.20
C LEU A 128 16.07 13.44 -14.76
N GLY A 129 17.16 12.73 -14.47
CA GLY A 129 17.44 12.24 -13.12
C GLY A 129 17.57 13.35 -12.08
N ARG A 130 18.18 14.49 -12.42
CA ARG A 130 18.26 15.65 -11.53
C ARG A 130 16.90 16.32 -11.29
N LEU A 131 16.07 16.41 -12.33
CA LEU A 131 14.72 16.93 -12.21
C LEU A 131 13.84 16.05 -11.32
N GLU A 132 14.04 14.73 -11.40
CA GLU A 132 13.26 13.75 -10.66
C GLU A 132 13.73 13.53 -9.22
N MET A 133 14.96 13.90 -8.87
CA MET A 133 15.52 13.58 -7.56
C MET A 133 14.66 14.08 -6.39
N VAL A 134 14.15 15.30 -6.48
CA VAL A 134 13.28 15.87 -5.45
C VAL A 134 11.87 15.29 -5.51
N PRO A 135 11.16 15.23 -6.66
CA PRO A 135 9.86 14.57 -6.78
C PRO A 135 9.84 13.13 -6.27
N ALA A 136 10.87 12.33 -6.60
CA ALA A 136 10.94 10.92 -6.18
C ALA A 136 10.91 10.74 -4.66
N ILE A 137 11.47 11.67 -3.88
CA ILE A 137 11.41 11.65 -2.41
C ILE A 137 9.96 11.83 -1.92
N PHE A 138 9.13 12.53 -2.68
CA PHE A 138 7.72 12.77 -2.37
C PHE A 138 6.77 11.79 -3.06
N ASN A 139 7.26 10.63 -3.50
CA ASN A 139 6.49 9.59 -4.20
C ASN A 139 5.88 10.04 -5.54
N ILE A 140 6.48 11.05 -6.19
CA ILE A 140 6.08 11.57 -7.49
C ILE A 140 7.09 11.08 -8.51
N ASN A 141 6.70 10.24 -9.46
CA ASN A 141 7.61 9.69 -10.48
C ASN A 141 7.12 9.85 -11.93
N GLU A 142 6.08 10.64 -12.12
CA GLU A 142 5.53 10.94 -13.44
C GLU A 142 6.58 11.54 -14.41
N PRO A 143 7.50 12.41 -13.99
CA PRO A 143 8.55 12.90 -14.88
C PRO A 143 9.44 11.78 -15.44
N VAL A 144 9.72 10.74 -14.65
CA VAL A 144 10.45 9.55 -15.13
C VAL A 144 9.59 8.70 -16.05
N LEU A 145 8.33 8.47 -15.69
CA LEU A 145 7.42 7.63 -16.47
C LEU A 145 7.23 8.15 -17.91
N PHE A 146 7.13 9.47 -18.04
CA PHE A 146 6.92 10.13 -19.34
C PHE A 146 8.22 10.61 -19.99
N GLY A 147 9.19 11.05 -19.19
CA GLY A 147 10.48 11.54 -19.71
C GLY A 147 11.44 10.42 -20.17
N LEU A 148 11.39 9.29 -19.49
CA LEU A 148 11.99 8.04 -19.93
C LEU A 148 10.82 7.15 -20.37
N PRO A 149 10.54 6.97 -21.66
CA PRO A 149 9.27 6.36 -22.11
C PRO A 149 9.12 4.93 -21.54
N ILE A 150 8.67 4.84 -20.30
CA ILE A 150 8.39 3.57 -19.60
C ILE A 150 7.03 3.06 -20.08
N VAL A 151 6.06 3.98 -20.21
CA VAL A 151 4.73 3.68 -20.74
C VAL A 151 4.84 3.09 -22.15
N MET A 152 4.17 1.97 -22.39
CA MET A 152 4.18 1.21 -23.65
C MET A 152 5.56 0.67 -24.06
N ASN A 153 6.55 0.66 -23.19
CA ASN A 153 7.88 0.12 -23.48
C ASN A 153 8.09 -1.24 -22.80
N PRO A 154 8.04 -2.35 -23.53
CA PRO A 154 8.13 -3.69 -22.95
C PRO A 154 9.48 -3.99 -22.28
N VAL A 155 10.56 -3.34 -22.71
CA VAL A 155 11.89 -3.55 -22.11
C VAL A 155 11.98 -2.95 -20.73
N LEU A 156 11.44 -1.74 -20.55
CA LEU A 156 11.41 -1.05 -19.26
C LEU A 156 10.26 -1.52 -18.36
N ALA A 157 9.20 -2.09 -18.95
CA ALA A 157 8.10 -2.69 -18.23
C ALA A 157 8.53 -3.81 -17.27
N THR A 158 9.45 -4.66 -17.71
CA THR A 158 9.90 -5.82 -16.92
C THR A 158 10.45 -5.41 -15.55
N PRO A 159 11.49 -4.57 -15.44
CA PRO A 159 11.97 -4.13 -14.13
C PRO A 159 10.93 -3.27 -13.40
N PHE A 160 10.14 -2.46 -14.08
CA PHE A 160 9.12 -1.61 -13.51
C PHE A 160 8.00 -2.40 -12.81
N ILE A 161 7.64 -3.58 -13.33
CA ILE A 161 6.65 -4.48 -12.74
C ILE A 161 7.29 -5.41 -11.70
N LEU A 162 8.48 -5.95 -11.98
CA LEU A 162 9.10 -6.95 -11.10
C LEU A 162 9.63 -6.36 -9.80
N THR A 163 10.11 -5.11 -9.80
CA THR A 163 10.69 -4.50 -8.60
C THR A 163 9.69 -4.39 -7.45
N PRO A 164 8.46 -3.86 -7.62
CA PRO A 164 7.46 -3.85 -6.56
C PRO A 164 7.05 -5.25 -6.10
N ILE A 165 6.94 -6.21 -7.01
CA ILE A 165 6.60 -7.60 -6.67
C ILE A 165 7.67 -8.21 -5.76
N LEU A 166 8.95 -8.06 -6.12
CA LEU A 166 10.05 -8.56 -5.32
C LEU A 166 10.12 -7.87 -3.95
N SER A 167 9.97 -6.55 -3.91
CA SER A 167 9.90 -5.78 -2.67
C SER A 167 8.77 -6.27 -1.76
N CYS A 168 7.58 -6.47 -2.32
CA CYS A 168 6.42 -6.98 -1.62
C CYS A 168 6.66 -8.38 -1.02
N ILE A 169 7.19 -9.32 -1.81
CA ILE A 169 7.47 -10.68 -1.34
C ILE A 169 8.49 -10.67 -0.19
N ILE A 170 9.56 -9.89 -0.33
CA ILE A 170 10.60 -9.78 0.70
C ILE A 170 9.99 -9.21 1.99
N GLN A 171 9.25 -8.11 1.88
CA GLN A 171 8.69 -7.45 3.05
C GLN A 171 7.56 -8.25 3.71
N TYR A 172 6.66 -8.84 2.92
CA TYR A 172 5.63 -9.73 3.43
C TYR A 172 6.26 -10.90 4.20
N SER A 173 7.29 -11.52 3.61
CA SER A 173 8.01 -12.62 4.26
C SER A 173 8.72 -12.16 5.53
N ALA A 174 9.34 -10.97 5.53
CA ALA A 174 10.00 -10.42 6.71
C ALA A 174 9.02 -10.20 7.87
N ILE A 175 7.82 -9.68 7.59
CA ILE A 175 6.76 -9.51 8.60
C ILE A 175 6.22 -10.87 9.05
N TYR A 176 5.97 -11.79 8.11
CA TYR A 176 5.45 -13.13 8.41
C TYR A 176 6.38 -13.92 9.34
N PHE A 177 7.69 -13.83 9.15
CA PHE A 177 8.70 -14.46 10.01
C PHE A 177 9.05 -13.65 11.27
N GLY A 178 8.40 -12.52 11.51
CA GLY A 178 8.63 -11.69 12.69
C GLY A 178 9.96 -10.92 12.68
N LEU A 179 10.61 -10.77 11.52
CA LEU A 179 11.84 -9.98 11.36
C LEU A 179 11.57 -8.47 11.40
N THR A 180 10.37 -8.06 11.01
CA THR A 180 9.89 -6.67 11.07
C THR A 180 8.50 -6.64 11.73
N PRO A 181 8.19 -5.58 12.50
CA PRO A 181 6.89 -5.45 13.15
C PRO A 181 5.76 -5.26 12.14
N MET A 182 4.55 -5.64 12.51
CA MET A 182 3.32 -5.30 11.79
C MET A 182 2.94 -3.83 12.04
N TYR A 183 2.12 -3.27 11.15
CA TYR A 183 1.68 -1.88 11.21
C TYR A 183 0.27 -1.77 11.80
N GLY A 184 0.12 -0.87 12.80
CA GLY A 184 -1.19 -0.38 13.24
C GLY A 184 -1.65 0.83 12.42
N ALA A 185 -2.83 1.35 12.72
CA ALA A 185 -3.40 2.50 12.02
C ALA A 185 -2.71 3.83 12.38
N VAL A 186 -2.18 3.94 13.60
CA VAL A 186 -1.53 5.16 14.09
C VAL A 186 -0.02 5.04 13.96
N PRO A 187 0.66 5.95 13.25
CA PRO A 187 2.12 5.98 13.23
C PRO A 187 2.66 6.25 14.64
N VAL A 188 3.61 5.44 15.10
CA VAL A 188 4.20 5.54 16.45
C VAL A 188 4.82 6.91 16.73
N SER A 189 5.21 7.67 15.71
CA SER A 189 5.76 9.03 15.84
C SER A 189 4.81 10.04 16.48
N TYR A 190 3.51 9.80 16.49
CA TYR A 190 2.53 10.70 17.10
C TYR A 190 2.21 10.35 18.56
N THR A 191 2.49 9.12 19.02
CA THR A 191 2.20 8.71 20.42
C THR A 191 3.13 9.36 21.45
N HIS A 192 4.28 9.87 21.03
CA HIS A 192 5.22 10.58 21.90
C HIS A 192 5.03 12.12 21.92
N LEU A 193 4.15 12.66 21.06
CA LEU A 193 3.88 14.10 20.95
C LEU A 193 2.61 14.54 21.70
N THR A 194 1.82 13.62 22.20
CA THR A 194 0.75 13.96 23.15
C THR A 194 1.40 14.19 24.50
N LEU A 195 1.69 15.45 24.81
CA LEU A 195 1.97 15.89 26.17
C LEU A 195 0.81 15.42 27.06
N PRO A 196 1.07 14.83 28.24
CA PRO A 196 0.02 14.53 29.18
C PRO A 196 -0.61 15.84 29.63
N THR A 197 -1.80 16.14 29.11
CA THR A 197 -2.64 17.29 29.52
C THR A 197 -3.47 16.95 30.74
N SER A 198 -2.97 16.10 31.63
CA SER A 198 -3.70 15.66 32.82
C SER A 198 -3.33 16.40 34.10
N ASP A 199 -2.56 17.49 34.04
CA ASP A 199 -2.22 18.28 35.24
C ASP A 199 -2.43 19.81 35.02
N LEU A 200 -3.66 20.20 34.72
CA LEU A 200 -4.15 21.56 34.94
C LEU A 200 -5.58 21.54 35.46
#